data_0ae99c1ca1ac75d3191af774ab1e7b67
#
_entry.id   0ae99c1ca1ac75d3191af774ab1e7b67
#
_cell.length_a   1.000
_cell.length_b   1.000
_cell.length_c   1.000
_cell.angle_alpha   90.00
_cell.angle_beta   90.00
_cell.angle_gamma   90.00
#
_symmetry.space_group_name_H-M   'P 1'
#
loop_
_entity.id
_entity.type
_entity.pdbx_description
1 polymer ?
#
loop_
_entity_poly.entity_id
_entity_poly.type
_entity_poly.pdbx_seq_one_letter_code
_entity_poly.pdbx_strand_id
1 'polypeptide(L)'
;MRFLSRLFRFGFVLSVLLLMSFSSQAGERDLKVMIAPQLGSFRVLHNGKRTTVMRNQNRRNRIVDDLALTSRDCPPHCLQPIRIKAIETVGELEVIQYLRRIESGDRSVLVVDTRSSNQVLKGTIPGSVNVYGNHLIAEVGANPIMVEEILIGQFGVSGNNDHFDFSNAKTLVVYCFGIWCGQGPRTLHALLKLGYPATKLKWYRGGIQAWESVGLTTIRN
;
A
#
# COMPACT_ATOMS: atom_id res chain seq x y z
N MET A 1 28.40 -80.09 1.19
CA MET A 1 28.73 -79.30 0.00
C MET A 1 27.92 -78.02 0.06
N ARG A 2 28.52 -76.96 0.54
CA ARG A 2 29.03 -75.80 -0.16
C ARG A 2 27.97 -75.10 -1.04
N PHE A 3 27.49 -73.92 -0.63
CA PHE A 3 27.95 -72.66 -1.24
C PHE A 3 27.57 -71.44 -0.39
N LEU A 4 28.58 -70.65 0.04
CA LEU A 4 28.43 -69.27 0.55
C LEU A 4 28.06 -68.34 -0.59
N SER A 5 27.09 -67.51 -0.41
CA SER A 5 26.95 -66.26 -1.21
C SER A 5 26.92 -65.10 -0.30
N ARG A 6 27.92 -64.22 -0.43
CA ARG A 6 28.09 -62.97 0.22
C ARG A 6 27.12 -61.95 -0.40
N LEU A 7 26.23 -61.40 0.38
CA LEU A 7 25.45 -60.24 0.02
C LEU A 7 26.22 -58.95 0.43
N PHE A 8 26.74 -58.27 -0.58
CA PHE A 8 27.29 -56.93 -0.46
C PHE A 8 26.11 -55.96 -0.32
N ARG A 9 25.92 -55.40 0.87
CA ARG A 9 25.02 -54.27 1.08
C ARG A 9 25.75 -53.01 0.70
N PHE A 10 25.46 -52.45 -0.46
CA PHE A 10 25.79 -51.07 -0.80
C PHE A 10 24.86 -50.13 -0.04
N GLY A 11 25.38 -49.52 1.00
CA GLY A 11 24.72 -48.40 1.66
C GLY A 11 24.80 -47.16 0.77
N PHE A 12 23.70 -46.81 0.16
CA PHE A 12 23.56 -45.53 -0.54
C PHE A 12 23.28 -44.46 0.53
N VAL A 13 24.34 -43.75 0.95
CA VAL A 13 24.20 -42.54 1.80
C VAL A 13 23.72 -41.42 0.90
N LEU A 14 22.41 -41.15 0.95
CA LEU A 14 21.79 -40.02 0.31
C LEU A 14 22.13 -38.78 1.14
N SER A 15 23.23 -38.10 0.80
CA SER A 15 23.54 -36.76 1.33
C SER A 15 22.56 -35.79 0.72
N VAL A 16 21.48 -35.49 1.45
CA VAL A 16 20.60 -34.35 1.16
C VAL A 16 21.39 -33.08 1.48
N LEU A 17 21.99 -32.50 0.46
CA LEU A 17 22.49 -31.13 0.53
C LEU A 17 21.29 -30.21 0.73
N LEU A 18 21.08 -29.80 1.98
CA LEU A 18 20.19 -28.68 2.32
C LEU A 18 20.86 -27.40 1.81
N LEU A 19 20.61 -27.05 0.55
CA LEU A 19 20.93 -25.72 0.03
C LEU A 19 20.02 -24.71 0.73
N MET A 20 20.44 -24.30 1.92
CA MET A 20 19.89 -23.10 2.55
C MET A 20 20.19 -21.93 1.62
N SER A 21 19.14 -21.46 0.98
CA SER A 21 19.16 -20.23 0.20
C SER A 21 19.42 -19.03 1.15
N PHE A 22 20.69 -18.76 1.43
CA PHE A 22 21.11 -17.50 2.04
C PHE A 22 21.00 -16.40 0.99
N SER A 23 19.77 -16.02 0.67
CA SER A 23 19.50 -14.92 -0.24
C SER A 23 19.12 -13.68 0.56
N SER A 24 19.97 -12.69 0.51
CA SER A 24 19.69 -11.26 0.71
C SER A 24 19.55 -10.68 2.13
N GLN A 25 20.17 -11.22 3.16
CA GLN A 25 20.33 -10.47 4.43
C GLN A 25 21.59 -9.58 4.47
N ALA A 26 22.51 -9.70 3.52
CA ALA A 26 23.73 -8.92 3.50
C ALA A 26 23.48 -7.42 3.26
N GLY A 27 22.51 -7.05 2.39
CA GLY A 27 22.22 -5.66 2.07
C GLY A 27 21.48 -4.86 3.16
N GLU A 28 20.81 -5.52 4.08
CA GLU A 28 20.01 -4.84 5.13
C GLU A 28 20.87 -4.43 6.34
N ARG A 29 21.98 -5.12 6.59
CA ARG A 29 22.88 -4.83 7.71
C ARG A 29 23.67 -3.53 7.55
N ASP A 30 23.85 -3.03 6.32
CA ASP A 30 24.63 -1.81 6.02
C ASP A 30 23.77 -0.54 5.92
N LEU A 31 22.44 -0.63 6.06
CA LEU A 31 21.57 0.54 5.99
C LEU A 31 21.73 1.39 7.25
N LYS A 32 22.13 2.65 7.05
CA LYS A 32 22.28 3.64 8.14
C LYS A 32 20.97 4.36 8.46
N VAL A 33 20.09 4.50 7.47
CA VAL A 33 18.77 5.14 7.62
C VAL A 33 17.71 4.04 7.55
N MET A 34 17.36 3.51 8.72
CA MET A 34 16.36 2.43 8.86
C MET A 34 14.95 2.99 8.82
N ILE A 35 13.96 2.19 8.39
CA ILE A 35 12.54 2.50 8.50
C ILE A 35 12.12 2.48 9.97
N ALA A 36 12.48 1.41 10.67
CA ALA A 36 12.26 1.21 12.11
C ALA A 36 13.46 0.42 12.68
N PRO A 37 13.64 0.31 14.01
CA PRO A 37 14.82 -0.32 14.61
C PRO A 37 15.18 -1.71 14.07
N GLN A 38 14.16 -2.48 13.61
CA GLN A 38 14.35 -3.84 13.08
C GLN A 38 13.84 -3.99 11.63
N LEU A 39 13.63 -2.86 10.93
CA LEU A 39 13.12 -2.85 9.56
C LEU A 39 13.93 -1.85 8.73
N GLY A 40 14.84 -2.34 7.91
CA GLY A 40 15.62 -1.52 6.98
C GLY A 40 14.91 -1.29 5.67
N SER A 41 14.36 -2.36 5.10
CA SER A 41 13.66 -2.36 3.82
C SER A 41 12.66 -3.50 3.73
N PHE A 42 11.77 -3.43 2.75
CA PHE A 42 10.91 -4.54 2.33
C PHE A 42 10.59 -4.42 0.84
N ARG A 43 10.07 -5.48 0.25
CA ARG A 43 9.69 -5.47 -1.17
C ARG A 43 8.19 -5.38 -1.31
N VAL A 44 7.74 -4.82 -2.43
CA VAL A 44 6.35 -4.81 -2.87
C VAL A 44 6.28 -5.04 -4.37
N LEU A 45 5.18 -5.57 -4.85
CA LEU A 45 4.85 -5.61 -6.26
C LEU A 45 4.08 -4.34 -6.62
N HIS A 46 4.55 -3.59 -7.63
CA HIS A 46 3.84 -2.44 -8.18
C HIS A 46 3.82 -2.52 -9.70
N ASN A 47 2.63 -2.57 -10.30
CA ASN A 47 2.44 -2.73 -11.75
C ASN A 47 3.30 -3.86 -12.36
N GLY A 48 3.30 -5.02 -11.71
CA GLY A 48 4.06 -6.20 -12.16
C GLY A 48 5.58 -6.15 -11.87
N LYS A 49 6.11 -5.04 -11.37
CA LYS A 49 7.54 -4.88 -11.06
C LYS A 49 7.79 -4.93 -9.54
N ARG A 50 8.75 -5.76 -9.10
CA ARG A 50 9.20 -5.77 -7.70
C ARG A 50 10.00 -4.51 -7.40
N THR A 51 9.59 -3.78 -6.38
CA THR A 51 10.21 -2.54 -5.92
C THR A 51 10.60 -2.69 -4.45
N THR A 52 11.81 -2.26 -4.11
CA THR A 52 12.25 -2.18 -2.71
C THR A 52 11.80 -0.86 -2.10
N VAL A 53 11.08 -0.94 -1.00
CA VAL A 53 10.72 0.21 -0.15
C VAL A 53 11.75 0.31 0.97
N MET A 54 12.40 1.44 1.05
CA MET A 54 13.38 1.78 2.08
C MET A 54 13.44 3.29 2.27
N ARG A 55 14.11 3.75 3.30
CA ARG A 55 14.40 5.18 3.44
C ARG A 55 15.62 5.54 2.60
N ASN A 56 15.64 6.76 2.07
CA ASN A 56 16.76 7.29 1.31
C ASN A 56 18.03 7.32 2.19
N GLN A 57 19.12 6.71 1.72
CA GLN A 57 20.38 6.61 2.46
C GLN A 57 21.22 7.89 2.38
N ASN A 58 20.89 8.82 1.47
CA ASN A 58 21.48 10.16 1.47
C ASN A 58 20.90 10.99 2.61
N ARG A 59 21.66 11.19 3.67
CA ARG A 59 21.26 11.94 4.88
C ARG A 59 21.01 13.44 4.63
N ARG A 60 21.34 13.95 3.43
CA ARG A 60 21.03 15.31 2.98
C ARG A 60 19.84 15.34 2.00
N ASN A 61 19.16 14.21 1.81
CA ASN A 61 17.97 14.15 0.95
C ASN A 61 16.91 15.15 1.42
N ARG A 62 16.24 15.75 0.47
CA ARG A 62 15.15 16.70 0.70
C ARG A 62 13.90 16.20 -0.01
N ILE A 63 12.75 16.60 0.49
CA ILE A 63 11.47 16.39 -0.18
C ILE A 63 11.47 17.14 -1.53
N VAL A 64 10.77 16.60 -2.53
CA VAL A 64 10.67 17.26 -3.84
C VAL A 64 9.89 18.58 -3.75
N ASP A 65 10.22 19.54 -4.62
CA ASP A 65 9.69 20.90 -4.56
C ASP A 65 8.16 20.96 -4.58
N ASP A 66 7.51 20.13 -5.40
CA ASP A 66 6.02 20.04 -5.47
C ASP A 66 5.37 19.74 -4.10
N LEU A 67 6.08 19.01 -3.23
CA LEU A 67 5.62 18.63 -1.88
C LEU A 67 6.22 19.50 -0.77
N ALA A 68 7.20 20.35 -1.10
CA ALA A 68 7.86 21.23 -0.13
C ALA A 68 7.05 22.50 0.20
N LEU A 69 6.05 22.85 -0.63
CA LEU A 69 5.20 24.01 -0.38
C LEU A 69 4.44 23.85 0.94
N THR A 70 4.64 24.78 1.87
CA THR A 70 4.07 24.75 3.22
C THR A 70 2.82 25.60 3.37
N SER A 71 2.73 26.74 2.64
CA SER A 71 1.62 27.68 2.75
C SER A 71 0.77 27.64 1.49
N ARG A 72 -0.42 27.06 1.64
CA ARG A 72 -1.38 26.89 0.54
C ARG A 72 -2.67 27.61 0.87
N ASP A 73 -3.32 28.17 -0.16
CA ASP A 73 -4.59 28.87 0.00
C ASP A 73 -5.67 27.95 0.60
N CYS A 74 -6.40 28.44 1.58
CA CYS A 74 -7.54 27.77 2.17
C CYS A 74 -8.77 28.68 2.06
N PRO A 75 -9.81 28.24 1.34
CA PRO A 75 -9.96 27.05 0.52
C PRO A 75 -9.11 27.09 -0.76
N PRO A 76 -8.80 25.97 -1.45
CA PRO A 76 -9.30 24.61 -1.15
C PRO A 76 -8.38 23.78 -0.24
N HIS A 77 -7.19 24.24 0.13
CA HIS A 77 -6.17 23.42 0.79
C HIS A 77 -6.17 23.62 2.31
N CYS A 78 -7.34 23.56 2.92
CA CYS A 78 -7.48 23.71 4.37
C CYS A 78 -6.96 22.46 5.12
N LEU A 79 -6.47 22.68 6.34
CA LEU A 79 -6.06 21.58 7.22
C LEU A 79 -7.24 20.67 7.52
N GLN A 80 -7.03 19.38 7.33
CA GLN A 80 -8.04 18.35 7.61
C GLN A 80 -7.99 17.93 9.08
N PRO A 81 -9.15 17.57 9.68
CA PRO A 81 -9.17 17.04 11.06
C PRO A 81 -8.34 15.77 11.17
N ILE A 82 -7.96 15.39 12.38
CA ILE A 82 -7.22 14.13 12.60
C ILE A 82 -8.11 12.90 12.49
N ARG A 83 -9.42 13.05 12.67
CA ARG A 83 -10.39 11.95 12.66
C ARG A 83 -11.51 12.23 11.69
N ILE A 84 -11.96 11.19 11.01
CA ILE A 84 -13.12 11.18 10.11
C ILE A 84 -14.11 10.16 10.65
N LYS A 85 -15.17 10.59 11.38
CA LYS A 85 -16.19 9.71 11.96
C LYS A 85 -15.53 8.48 12.66
N ALA A 86 -15.99 7.27 12.33
CA ALA A 86 -15.49 6.00 12.88
C ALA A 86 -14.30 5.41 12.08
N ILE A 87 -13.68 6.20 11.18
CA ILE A 87 -12.53 5.76 10.38
C ILE A 87 -11.24 5.93 11.19
N GLU A 88 -10.44 4.89 11.23
CA GLU A 88 -9.12 4.93 11.85
C GLU A 88 -8.14 5.75 11.00
N THR A 89 -7.45 6.70 11.65
CA THR A 89 -6.32 7.40 11.05
C THR A 89 -5.05 6.63 11.34
N VAL A 90 -4.25 6.37 10.29
CA VAL A 90 -3.02 5.57 10.34
C VAL A 90 -1.80 6.40 9.93
N GLY A 91 -0.63 6.00 10.40
CA GLY A 91 0.67 6.56 10.03
C GLY A 91 1.44 5.67 9.07
N GLU A 92 2.71 6.04 8.83
CA GLU A 92 3.60 5.38 7.86
C GLU A 92 3.83 3.90 8.19
N LEU A 93 4.00 3.57 9.47
CA LEU A 93 4.28 2.20 9.88
C LEU A 93 3.08 1.28 9.66
N GLU A 94 1.86 1.75 9.91
CA GLU A 94 0.65 1.00 9.63
C GLU A 94 0.46 0.81 8.11
N VAL A 95 0.71 1.85 7.29
CA VAL A 95 0.71 1.72 5.82
C VAL A 95 1.72 0.65 5.37
N ILE A 96 2.92 0.66 5.93
CA ILE A 96 3.95 -0.35 5.65
C ILE A 96 3.48 -1.75 6.05
N GLN A 97 2.81 -1.92 7.19
CA GLN A 97 2.24 -3.20 7.59
C GLN A 97 1.19 -3.70 6.58
N TYR A 98 0.31 -2.82 6.09
CA TYR A 98 -0.67 -3.18 5.06
C TYR A 98 0.01 -3.55 3.74
N LEU A 99 1.02 -2.81 3.28
CA LEU A 99 1.79 -3.15 2.09
C LEU A 99 2.49 -4.52 2.21
N ARG A 100 3.05 -4.83 3.37
CA ARG A 100 3.67 -6.14 3.64
C ARG A 100 2.63 -7.27 3.66
N ARG A 101 1.43 -7.04 4.17
CA ARG A 101 0.32 -8.00 4.08
C ARG A 101 -0.05 -8.28 2.62
N ILE A 102 -0.17 -7.24 1.79
CA ILE A 102 -0.43 -7.39 0.34
C ILE A 102 0.67 -8.22 -0.32
N GLU A 103 1.94 -7.94 -0.04
CA GLU A 103 3.08 -8.70 -0.61
C GLU A 103 3.09 -10.17 -0.13
N SER A 104 2.65 -10.46 1.08
CA SER A 104 2.50 -11.84 1.58
C SER A 104 1.29 -12.59 1.01
N GLY A 105 0.53 -11.97 0.09
CA GLY A 105 -0.59 -12.59 -0.60
C GLY A 105 -1.98 -12.25 -0.05
N ASP A 106 -2.08 -11.35 0.94
CA ASP A 106 -3.36 -10.90 1.47
C ASP A 106 -4.10 -10.05 0.43
N ARG A 107 -5.17 -10.61 -0.14
CA ARG A 107 -6.01 -9.96 -1.14
C ARG A 107 -7.17 -9.15 -0.54
N SER A 108 -7.34 -9.20 0.78
CA SER A 108 -8.40 -8.48 1.50
C SER A 108 -8.04 -7.02 1.82
N VAL A 109 -6.89 -6.53 1.36
CA VAL A 109 -6.39 -5.17 1.63
C VAL A 109 -5.98 -4.48 0.33
N LEU A 110 -6.21 -3.17 0.25
CA LEU A 110 -5.64 -2.28 -0.76
C LEU A 110 -5.12 -1.00 -0.11
N VAL A 111 -4.00 -0.49 -0.61
CA VAL A 111 -3.54 0.88 -0.37
C VAL A 111 -3.93 1.71 -1.59
N VAL A 112 -4.71 2.78 -1.40
CA VAL A 112 -5.40 3.50 -2.48
C VAL A 112 -4.94 4.94 -2.54
N ASP A 113 -4.32 5.33 -3.66
CA ASP A 113 -4.00 6.71 -4.00
C ASP A 113 -5.20 7.36 -4.69
N THR A 114 -5.79 8.37 -4.04
CA THR A 114 -7.02 9.04 -4.54
C THR A 114 -6.75 10.25 -5.43
N ARG A 115 -5.51 10.55 -5.72
CA ARG A 115 -5.12 11.66 -6.61
C ARG A 115 -5.41 11.33 -8.07
N SER A 116 -5.44 12.35 -8.93
CA SER A 116 -5.54 12.14 -10.37
C SER A 116 -4.32 11.40 -10.93
N SER A 117 -4.47 10.72 -12.07
CA SER A 117 -3.40 9.95 -12.69
C SER A 117 -2.16 10.80 -12.99
N ASN A 118 -2.33 12.05 -13.47
CA ASN A 118 -1.21 12.97 -13.70
C ASN A 118 -0.43 13.33 -12.43
N GLN A 119 -1.09 13.34 -11.27
CA GLN A 119 -0.44 13.58 -9.98
C GLN A 119 0.29 12.33 -9.48
N VAL A 120 -0.27 11.14 -9.74
CA VAL A 120 0.34 9.85 -9.42
C VAL A 120 1.64 9.63 -10.20
N LEU A 121 1.70 10.03 -11.48
CA LEU A 121 2.92 9.96 -12.30
C LEU A 121 4.09 10.73 -11.69
N LYS A 122 3.83 11.82 -10.95
CA LYS A 122 4.85 12.61 -10.25
C LYS A 122 5.39 11.96 -8.97
N GLY A 123 4.80 10.86 -8.53
CA GLY A 123 5.24 10.08 -7.38
C GLY A 123 4.07 9.43 -6.66
N THR A 124 4.17 8.13 -6.39
CA THR A 124 3.17 7.35 -5.65
C THR A 124 3.83 6.37 -4.69
N ILE A 125 3.10 5.89 -3.70
CA ILE A 125 3.58 4.87 -2.77
C ILE A 125 3.67 3.53 -3.51
N PRO A 126 4.83 2.84 -3.52
CA PRO A 126 4.96 1.53 -4.15
C PRO A 126 3.96 0.53 -3.58
N GLY A 127 3.30 -0.25 -4.45
CA GLY A 127 2.27 -1.23 -4.04
C GLY A 127 0.87 -0.65 -3.85
N SER A 128 0.69 0.68 -3.96
CA SER A 128 -0.65 1.28 -4.02
C SER A 128 -1.29 1.14 -5.39
N VAL A 129 -2.61 1.20 -5.44
CA VAL A 129 -3.42 1.33 -6.64
C VAL A 129 -3.96 2.75 -6.76
N ASN A 130 -4.10 3.27 -7.98
CA ASN A 130 -4.71 4.57 -8.19
C ASN A 130 -6.21 4.42 -8.45
N VAL A 131 -7.00 5.06 -7.61
CA VAL A 131 -8.44 5.26 -7.82
C VAL A 131 -8.74 6.73 -7.60
N TYR A 132 -8.92 7.48 -8.68
CA TYR A 132 -9.19 8.92 -8.57
C TYR A 132 -10.48 9.15 -7.79
N GLY A 133 -10.35 9.82 -6.63
CA GLY A 133 -11.45 9.94 -5.67
C GLY A 133 -12.70 10.62 -6.21
N ASN A 134 -12.58 11.51 -7.22
CA ASN A 134 -13.75 12.13 -7.84
C ASN A 134 -14.65 11.13 -8.57
N HIS A 135 -14.13 9.97 -8.96
CA HIS A 135 -14.94 8.92 -9.57
C HIS A 135 -15.92 8.25 -8.57
N LEU A 136 -15.75 8.53 -7.27
CA LEU A 136 -16.61 8.00 -6.19
C LEU A 136 -17.48 9.08 -5.54
N ILE A 137 -17.28 10.36 -5.88
CA ILE A 137 -17.92 11.50 -5.20
C ILE A 137 -19.09 12.00 -6.06
N ALA A 138 -20.32 11.70 -5.67
CA ALA A 138 -21.53 12.08 -6.39
C ALA A 138 -21.66 13.60 -6.58
N GLU A 139 -21.24 14.39 -5.57
CA GLU A 139 -21.31 15.86 -5.59
C GLU A 139 -20.45 16.54 -6.66
N VAL A 140 -19.50 15.80 -7.23
CA VAL A 140 -18.67 16.27 -8.37
C VAL A 140 -18.98 15.53 -9.67
N GLY A 141 -20.12 14.83 -9.74
CA GLY A 141 -20.61 14.18 -10.95
C GLY A 141 -20.02 12.79 -11.19
N ALA A 142 -19.74 12.02 -10.13
CA ALA A 142 -19.32 10.63 -10.29
C ALA A 142 -20.35 9.84 -11.10
N ASN A 143 -19.88 9.12 -12.13
CA ASN A 143 -20.74 8.26 -12.95
C ASN A 143 -21.08 6.99 -12.18
N PRO A 144 -22.38 6.64 -12.00
CA PRO A 144 -22.80 5.44 -11.27
C PRO A 144 -22.19 4.14 -11.82
N ILE A 145 -22.06 3.99 -13.13
CA ILE A 145 -21.42 2.82 -13.77
C ILE A 145 -19.95 2.70 -13.32
N MET A 146 -19.22 3.82 -13.32
CA MET A 146 -17.83 3.83 -12.87
C MET A 146 -17.70 3.55 -11.37
N VAL A 147 -18.65 4.03 -10.56
CA VAL A 147 -18.70 3.72 -9.12
C VAL A 147 -18.87 2.20 -8.93
N GLU A 148 -19.79 1.58 -9.64
CA GLU A 148 -20.01 0.14 -9.62
C GLU A 148 -18.77 -0.65 -10.05
N GLU A 149 -18.15 -0.27 -11.16
CA GLU A 149 -16.91 -0.89 -11.66
C GLU A 149 -15.77 -0.84 -10.62
N ILE A 150 -15.61 0.29 -9.94
CA ILE A 150 -14.59 0.44 -8.89
C ILE A 150 -14.94 -0.45 -7.68
N LEU A 151 -16.17 -0.39 -7.20
CA LEU A 151 -16.59 -1.14 -6.01
C LEU A 151 -16.47 -2.64 -6.25
N ILE A 152 -16.99 -3.13 -7.37
CA ILE A 152 -17.01 -4.56 -7.68
C ILE A 152 -15.62 -5.02 -8.15
N GLY A 153 -15.06 -4.37 -9.17
CA GLY A 153 -13.83 -4.82 -9.82
C GLY A 153 -12.57 -4.64 -8.98
N GLN A 154 -12.52 -3.62 -8.12
CA GLN A 154 -11.32 -3.32 -7.34
C GLN A 154 -11.49 -3.56 -5.84
N PHE A 155 -12.64 -3.17 -5.26
CA PHE A 155 -12.81 -3.15 -3.81
C PHE A 155 -13.46 -4.42 -3.26
N GLY A 156 -13.85 -5.38 -4.12
CA GLY A 156 -14.37 -6.68 -3.72
C GLY A 156 -15.78 -6.63 -3.16
N VAL A 157 -16.54 -5.60 -3.54
CA VAL A 157 -17.98 -5.48 -3.26
C VAL A 157 -18.73 -6.35 -4.26
N SER A 158 -19.88 -6.91 -3.88
CA SER A 158 -20.81 -7.62 -4.76
C SER A 158 -22.13 -6.86 -4.89
N GLY A 159 -22.98 -7.28 -5.83
CA GLY A 159 -24.26 -6.62 -6.10
C GLY A 159 -24.22 -5.64 -7.27
N ASN A 160 -24.99 -4.57 -7.21
CA ASN A 160 -25.09 -3.52 -8.21
C ASN A 160 -25.51 -2.19 -7.56
N ASN A 161 -25.71 -1.14 -8.37
CA ASN A 161 -26.09 0.19 -7.89
C ASN A 161 -27.38 0.25 -7.07
N ASP A 162 -28.30 -0.71 -7.22
CA ASP A 162 -29.52 -0.78 -6.44
C ASP A 162 -29.29 -1.39 -5.05
N HIS A 163 -28.33 -2.32 -4.96
CA HIS A 163 -27.98 -2.97 -3.70
C HIS A 163 -26.55 -3.53 -3.72
N PHE A 164 -25.66 -2.89 -2.96
CA PHE A 164 -24.29 -3.36 -2.74
C PHE A 164 -24.18 -4.24 -1.49
N ASP A 165 -23.49 -5.37 -1.62
CA ASP A 165 -23.06 -6.22 -0.51
C ASP A 165 -21.58 -6.03 -0.21
N PHE A 166 -21.28 -5.51 0.98
CA PHE A 166 -19.92 -5.22 1.45
C PHE A 166 -19.31 -6.33 2.31
N SER A 167 -19.95 -7.48 2.45
CA SER A 167 -19.47 -8.58 3.30
C SER A 167 -18.02 -8.98 2.96
N ASN A 168 -17.71 -9.08 1.68
CA ASN A 168 -16.39 -9.41 1.14
C ASN A 168 -15.55 -8.19 0.77
N ALA A 169 -16.02 -6.97 1.04
CA ALA A 169 -15.30 -5.76 0.71
C ALA A 169 -13.92 -5.74 1.37
N LYS A 170 -12.92 -5.24 0.65
CA LYS A 170 -11.54 -5.14 1.13
C LYS A 170 -11.36 -4.04 2.16
N THR A 171 -10.34 -4.14 2.99
CA THR A 171 -9.86 -3.02 3.80
C THR A 171 -9.12 -2.03 2.89
N LEU A 172 -9.53 -0.78 2.87
CA LEU A 172 -8.94 0.27 2.06
C LEU A 172 -8.13 1.22 2.94
N VAL A 173 -6.84 1.37 2.64
CA VAL A 173 -5.97 2.38 3.24
C VAL A 173 -5.87 3.55 2.27
N VAL A 174 -6.66 4.57 2.49
CA VAL A 174 -6.86 5.69 1.56
C VAL A 174 -5.90 6.83 1.88
N TYR A 175 -5.22 7.36 0.87
CA TYR A 175 -4.37 8.53 1.00
C TYR A 175 -4.51 9.51 -0.18
N CYS A 176 -3.93 10.70 0.03
CA CYS A 176 -3.87 11.79 -0.94
C CYS A 176 -2.50 12.48 -0.84
N PHE A 177 -2.45 13.81 -1.02
CA PHE A 177 -1.21 14.59 -0.92
C PHE A 177 -0.66 14.67 0.49
N GLY A 178 -1.49 15.06 1.46
CA GLY A 178 -1.06 15.33 2.82
C GLY A 178 -2.18 15.89 3.69
N ILE A 179 -1.82 16.42 4.84
CA ILE A 179 -2.76 16.89 5.87
C ILE A 179 -3.70 18.03 5.44
N TRP A 180 -3.37 18.71 4.36
CA TRP A 180 -4.16 19.80 3.76
C TRP A 180 -5.03 19.34 2.58
N CYS A 181 -4.92 18.07 2.17
CA CYS A 181 -5.64 17.53 1.01
C CYS A 181 -7.05 17.06 1.39
N GLY A 182 -8.08 17.75 0.92
CA GLY A 182 -9.47 17.35 1.11
C GLY A 182 -9.94 16.16 0.26
N GLN A 183 -9.16 15.70 -0.73
CA GLN A 183 -9.56 14.62 -1.64
C GLN A 183 -9.77 13.29 -0.90
N GLY A 184 -8.80 12.88 -0.06
CA GLY A 184 -8.91 11.65 0.74
C GLY A 184 -10.15 11.64 1.65
N PRO A 185 -10.34 12.65 2.52
CA PRO A 185 -11.55 12.77 3.34
C PRO A 185 -12.86 12.73 2.54
N ARG A 186 -12.96 13.45 1.42
CA ARG A 186 -14.18 13.43 0.58
C ARG A 186 -14.45 12.06 0.00
N THR A 187 -13.40 11.36 -0.47
CA THR A 187 -13.52 9.98 -0.96
C THR A 187 -14.01 9.02 0.14
N LEU A 188 -13.45 9.14 1.34
CA LEU A 188 -13.88 8.33 2.49
C LEU A 188 -15.34 8.62 2.88
N HIS A 189 -15.75 9.87 2.87
CA HIS A 189 -17.16 10.23 3.10
C HIS A 189 -18.10 9.67 2.00
N ALA A 190 -17.67 9.69 0.74
CA ALA A 190 -18.45 9.11 -0.35
C ALA A 190 -18.61 7.59 -0.17
N LEU A 191 -17.52 6.88 0.18
CA LEU A 191 -17.59 5.45 0.48
C LEU A 191 -18.53 5.13 1.64
N LEU A 192 -18.50 5.93 2.73
CA LEU A 192 -19.45 5.78 3.84
C LEU A 192 -20.90 6.01 3.40
N LYS A 193 -21.17 6.98 2.51
CA LYS A 193 -22.51 7.23 1.96
C LYS A 193 -23.02 6.06 1.10
N LEU A 194 -22.11 5.39 0.39
CA LEU A 194 -22.39 4.19 -0.39
C LEU A 194 -22.63 2.94 0.48
N GLY A 195 -22.42 3.02 1.81
CA GLY A 195 -22.59 1.91 2.74
C GLY A 195 -21.31 1.13 3.06
N TYR A 196 -20.14 1.60 2.58
CA TYR A 196 -18.87 0.91 2.88
C TYR A 196 -18.63 0.88 4.39
N PRO A 197 -18.31 -0.30 4.99
CA PRO A 197 -18.12 -0.40 6.44
C PRO A 197 -16.96 0.47 6.92
N ALA A 198 -17.21 1.34 7.88
CA ALA A 198 -16.19 2.24 8.44
C ALA A 198 -14.97 1.49 9.01
N THR A 199 -15.18 0.29 9.57
CA THR A 199 -14.13 -0.59 10.10
C THR A 199 -13.15 -1.06 9.03
N LYS A 200 -13.58 -1.13 7.78
CA LYS A 200 -12.77 -1.50 6.61
C LYS A 200 -12.12 -0.29 5.92
N LEU A 201 -12.35 0.92 6.41
CA LEU A 201 -11.71 2.14 5.92
C LEU A 201 -10.62 2.60 6.87
N LYS A 202 -9.47 2.94 6.32
CA LYS A 202 -8.32 3.52 7.02
C LYS A 202 -7.89 4.78 6.28
N TRP A 203 -7.54 5.82 7.02
CA TRP A 203 -7.10 7.05 6.44
C TRP A 203 -5.63 7.33 6.74
N TYR A 204 -4.77 7.23 5.72
CA TYR A 204 -3.40 7.72 5.84
C TYR A 204 -3.38 9.23 5.58
N ARG A 205 -3.60 10.00 6.67
CA ARG A 205 -3.75 11.46 6.66
C ARG A 205 -2.48 12.16 6.15
N GLY A 206 -1.31 11.62 6.47
CA GLY A 206 -0.01 12.18 6.08
C GLY A 206 0.20 12.20 4.57
N GLY A 207 -0.36 11.22 3.86
CA GLY A 207 -0.31 11.10 2.41
C GLY A 207 1.11 11.00 1.85
N ILE A 208 1.24 11.25 0.55
CA ILE A 208 2.54 11.18 -0.12
C ILE A 208 3.55 12.19 0.42
N GLN A 209 3.09 13.33 0.94
CA GLN A 209 3.97 14.35 1.51
C GLN A 209 4.68 13.84 2.77
N ALA A 210 3.95 13.24 3.71
CA ALA A 210 4.56 12.67 4.91
C ALA A 210 5.44 11.46 4.57
N TRP A 211 5.01 10.60 3.63
CA TRP A 211 5.77 9.47 3.12
C TRP A 211 7.16 9.90 2.60
N GLU A 212 7.22 10.94 1.76
CA GLU A 212 8.47 11.48 1.24
C GLU A 212 9.27 12.27 2.28
N SER A 213 8.62 12.95 3.22
CA SER A 213 9.31 13.73 4.25
C SER A 213 10.18 12.87 5.17
N VAL A 214 9.80 11.61 5.35
CA VAL A 214 10.63 10.61 6.06
C VAL A 214 11.57 9.84 5.13
N GLY A 215 11.64 10.23 3.85
CA GLY A 215 12.57 9.67 2.87
C GLY A 215 12.21 8.28 2.36
N LEU A 216 10.96 7.85 2.49
CA LEU A 216 10.50 6.55 1.97
C LEU A 216 10.45 6.54 0.44
N THR A 217 10.70 5.37 -0.15
CA THR A 217 10.73 5.18 -1.61
C THR A 217 9.39 5.56 -2.24
N THR A 218 9.42 6.35 -3.32
CA THR A 218 8.29 6.62 -4.22
C THR A 218 8.61 6.14 -5.62
N ILE A 219 7.58 5.80 -6.40
CA ILE A 219 7.69 5.50 -7.83
C ILE A 219 7.25 6.74 -8.59
N ARG A 220 8.09 7.17 -9.54
CA ARG A 220 7.82 8.23 -10.51
C ARG A 220 7.94 7.65 -11.91
N ASN A 221 7.03 8.00 -12.81
CA ASN A 221 6.99 7.55 -14.21
C ASN A 221 7.21 8.73 -15.16
#